data_a3df40eb5174eb569c49c7fbe47e4dc4
#
_entry.id   a3df40eb5174eb569c49c7fbe47e4dc4
#
_cell.length_a   1.000
_cell.length_b   1.000
_cell.length_c   1.000
_cell.angle_alpha   90.00
_cell.angle_beta   90.00
_cell.angle_gamma   90.00
#
_symmetry.space_group_name_H-M   'P 1'
#
loop_
_entity.id
_entity.type
_entity.pdbx_description
1 polymer ?
#
loop_
_entity_poly.entity_id
_entity_poly.type
_entity_poly.pdbx_seq_one_letter_code
_entity_poly.pdbx_strand_id
1 'polypeptide(L)'
;MATSSRPEGGVEDDRELSRADGTATVPGGVRARLAISDPPGCAVADRVTDGATATDVTWVDADGGTVEQFRSRPGLEADPIFVADEECVYRLEDADRSRDCPCEWIESLGYPIADVSVRSQPSQLVVTLLLPSPEPIAEIVEALESRQATVRLECLVRSIPADEESIVVDAGRLTDRQREVLEVAHRMGYFSYPRQSDAATVAEELGIVRSTFAEHLAAAQRRLLEGVFEER
;
A
#
# COMPACT_ATOMS: atom_id res chain seq x y z
N MET A 1 73.48 7.69 37.07
CA MET A 1 74.07 8.32 35.89
C MET A 1 73.50 7.57 34.68
N ALA A 2 72.59 8.13 33.99
CA ALA A 2 72.31 7.91 32.58
C ALA A 2 70.95 8.56 32.22
N THR A 3 71.04 9.60 31.51
CA THR A 3 70.01 10.47 31.00
C THR A 3 69.26 9.70 29.87
N SER A 4 67.96 9.62 29.99
CA SER A 4 67.13 9.10 28.93
C SER A 4 66.42 10.26 28.22
N SER A 5 66.73 10.45 26.99
CA SER A 5 66.12 11.41 26.07
C SER A 5 64.89 10.80 25.44
N ARG A 6 63.82 11.54 25.46
CA ARG A 6 62.55 11.29 24.82
C ARG A 6 62.59 11.91 23.41
N PRO A 7 62.14 11.29 22.35
CA PRO A 7 61.71 11.99 21.18
C PRO A 7 60.19 12.16 21.15
N GLU A 8 59.79 13.40 21.09
CA GLU A 8 58.46 13.83 20.65
C GLU A 8 58.33 13.60 19.15
N GLY A 9 57.29 12.99 18.77
CA GLY A 9 56.89 12.82 17.37
C GLY A 9 55.39 12.87 17.28
N GLY A 10 54.88 14.08 17.17
CA GLY A 10 53.49 14.31 16.80
C GLY A 10 53.28 13.89 15.36
N VAL A 11 52.32 13.05 15.15
CA VAL A 11 51.70 12.85 13.85
C VAL A 11 50.27 13.28 14.01
N GLU A 12 49.99 14.50 13.62
CA GLU A 12 48.65 14.99 13.33
C GLU A 12 48.17 14.28 12.09
N ASP A 13 47.31 13.25 12.29
CA ASP A 13 46.55 12.59 11.21
C ASP A 13 45.33 13.46 10.91
N ASP A 14 45.58 14.53 10.16
CA ASP A 14 44.53 15.32 9.50
C ASP A 14 43.88 14.45 8.44
N ARG A 15 42.97 13.58 8.90
CA ARG A 15 41.97 13.01 8.03
C ARG A 15 40.94 14.07 7.70
N GLU A 16 41.30 14.87 6.72
CA GLU A 16 40.39 15.66 5.92
C GLU A 16 39.26 14.72 5.43
N LEU A 17 38.13 14.76 6.15
CA LEU A 17 36.86 14.22 5.69
C LEU A 17 36.45 15.04 4.47
N SER A 18 36.97 14.64 3.32
CA SER A 18 36.47 15.08 2.01
C SER A 18 34.98 14.80 2.01
N ARG A 19 34.19 15.83 2.27
CA ARG A 19 32.76 15.85 1.94
C ARG A 19 32.68 15.74 0.43
N ALA A 20 32.60 14.50 -0.05
CA ALA A 20 32.14 14.24 -1.39
C ALA A 20 30.68 14.76 -1.46
N ASP A 21 30.55 15.92 -2.09
CA ASP A 21 29.30 16.52 -2.51
C ASP A 21 28.78 15.68 -3.70
N GLY A 22 28.53 14.41 -3.40
CA GLY A 22 27.88 13.46 -4.25
C GLY A 22 26.44 13.36 -3.80
N THR A 23 25.57 14.15 -4.39
CA THR A 23 24.14 13.86 -4.45
C THR A 23 24.03 12.45 -5.02
N ALA A 24 24.01 11.45 -4.14
CA ALA A 24 23.67 10.09 -4.52
C ALA A 24 22.24 10.18 -5.06
N THR A 25 22.11 10.17 -6.38
CA THR A 25 20.82 10.01 -7.03
C THR A 25 20.30 8.66 -6.58
N VAL A 26 19.39 8.64 -5.61
CA VAL A 26 18.69 7.43 -5.21
C VAL A 26 17.95 6.97 -6.46
N PRO A 27 18.24 5.78 -7.00
CA PRO A 27 17.50 5.27 -8.14
C PRO A 27 16.03 5.30 -7.77
N GLY A 28 15.18 5.94 -8.58
CA GLY A 28 13.78 6.04 -8.29
C GLY A 28 13.16 4.66 -8.19
N GLY A 29 12.85 4.20 -6.97
CA GLY A 29 12.10 2.98 -6.73
C GLY A 29 10.72 3.05 -7.35
N VAL A 30 10.04 1.92 -7.42
CA VAL A 30 8.66 1.82 -7.88
C VAL A 30 7.78 1.26 -6.77
N ARG A 31 6.58 1.81 -6.63
CA ARG A 31 5.49 1.23 -5.87
C ARG A 31 4.56 0.53 -6.85
N ALA A 32 4.41 -0.77 -6.71
CA ALA A 32 3.49 -1.59 -7.51
C ALA A 32 2.37 -2.11 -6.63
N ARG A 33 1.14 -2.07 -7.12
CA ARG A 33 -0.02 -2.68 -6.48
C ARG A 33 -0.59 -3.75 -7.39
N LEU A 34 -0.63 -4.98 -6.89
CA LEU A 34 -1.16 -6.15 -7.58
C LEU A 34 -2.47 -6.58 -6.91
N ALA A 35 -3.52 -6.77 -7.69
CA ALA A 35 -4.76 -7.40 -7.24
C ALA A 35 -4.81 -8.84 -7.75
N ILE A 36 -5.01 -9.77 -6.84
CA ILE A 36 -5.09 -11.20 -7.08
C ILE A 36 -6.51 -11.63 -6.78
N SER A 37 -7.23 -12.06 -7.82
CA SER A 37 -8.63 -12.50 -7.70
C SER A 37 -8.71 -13.90 -7.12
N ASP A 38 -9.69 -14.13 -6.23
CA ASP A 38 -9.96 -15.41 -5.57
C ASP A 38 -8.66 -16.06 -5.04
N PRO A 39 -7.94 -15.37 -4.11
CA PRO A 39 -6.59 -15.75 -3.72
C PRO A 39 -6.58 -17.13 -3.04
N PRO A 40 -5.90 -18.12 -3.62
CA PRO A 40 -5.85 -19.46 -3.04
C PRO A 40 -5.11 -19.44 -1.70
N GLY A 41 -5.53 -20.28 -0.75
CA GLY A 41 -4.84 -20.47 0.53
C GLY A 41 -4.68 -19.21 1.39
N CYS A 42 -5.49 -18.18 1.15
CA CYS A 42 -5.47 -16.95 1.94
C CYS A 42 -6.47 -17.05 3.08
N ALA A 43 -6.01 -17.33 4.30
CA ALA A 43 -6.87 -17.50 5.48
C ALA A 43 -7.66 -16.24 5.80
N VAL A 44 -7.09 -15.06 5.57
CA VAL A 44 -7.81 -13.78 5.74
C VAL A 44 -8.94 -13.64 4.72
N ALA A 45 -8.72 -14.03 3.45
CA ALA A 45 -9.75 -13.94 2.42
C ALA A 45 -10.95 -14.86 2.72
N ASP A 46 -10.70 -16.02 3.31
CA ASP A 46 -11.75 -16.97 3.70
C ASP A 46 -12.63 -16.45 4.85
N ARG A 47 -12.14 -15.51 5.65
CA ARG A 47 -12.86 -14.93 6.81
C ARG A 47 -13.52 -13.59 6.50
N VAL A 48 -13.03 -12.87 5.49
CA VAL A 48 -13.55 -11.55 5.11
C VAL A 48 -14.72 -11.74 4.14
N THR A 49 -15.94 -11.60 4.64
CA THR A 49 -17.20 -11.83 3.91
C THR A 49 -18.05 -10.56 3.84
N ASP A 50 -19.20 -10.63 3.17
CA ASP A 50 -20.27 -9.63 3.19
C ASP A 50 -19.87 -8.18 2.82
N GLY A 51 -18.96 -8.01 1.87
CA GLY A 51 -18.47 -6.70 1.44
C GLY A 51 -17.54 -6.05 2.46
N ALA A 52 -17.01 -6.82 3.43
CA ALA A 52 -15.97 -6.33 4.32
C ALA A 52 -14.62 -6.21 3.60
N THR A 53 -13.75 -5.43 4.21
CA THR A 53 -12.34 -5.27 3.79
C THR A 53 -11.47 -5.51 5.01
N ALA A 54 -10.41 -6.31 4.86
CA ALA A 54 -9.34 -6.39 5.82
C ALA A 54 -8.19 -5.48 5.37
N THR A 55 -7.62 -4.74 6.31
CA THR A 55 -6.46 -3.87 6.13
C THR A 55 -5.40 -4.19 7.17
N ASP A 56 -4.21 -3.63 7.01
CA ASP A 56 -3.09 -3.82 7.94
C ASP A 56 -2.83 -5.31 8.24
N VAL A 57 -2.89 -6.14 7.20
CA VAL A 57 -2.65 -7.57 7.34
C VAL A 57 -1.17 -7.80 7.60
N THR A 58 -0.88 -8.37 8.74
CA THR A 58 0.48 -8.73 9.17
C THR A 58 0.52 -10.18 9.62
N TRP A 59 1.67 -10.81 9.54
CA TRP A 59 1.85 -12.19 9.98
C TRP A 59 3.23 -12.44 10.57
N VAL A 60 3.30 -13.52 11.32
CA VAL A 60 4.54 -14.06 11.86
C VAL A 60 4.50 -15.57 11.84
N ASP A 61 5.57 -16.19 11.39
CA ASP A 61 5.73 -17.63 11.48
C ASP A 61 6.27 -18.01 12.85
N ALA A 62 5.61 -18.95 13.50
CA ALA A 62 5.95 -19.47 14.82
C ALA A 62 6.02 -20.99 14.78
N ASP A 63 6.57 -21.61 15.84
CA ASP A 63 6.78 -23.06 15.93
C ASP A 63 5.49 -23.92 15.83
N GLY A 64 4.33 -23.29 15.75
CA GLY A 64 3.02 -23.96 15.65
C GLY A 64 2.20 -23.58 14.42
N GLY A 65 2.76 -22.81 13.51
CA GLY A 65 2.07 -22.30 12.32
C GLY A 65 2.22 -20.80 12.17
N THR A 66 1.45 -20.23 11.26
CA THR A 66 1.44 -18.78 11.03
C THR A 66 0.35 -18.11 11.87
N VAL A 67 0.70 -17.00 12.49
CA VAL A 67 -0.25 -16.11 13.16
C VAL A 67 -0.45 -14.90 12.28
N GLU A 68 -1.68 -14.67 11.86
CA GLU A 68 -2.06 -13.51 11.05
C GLU A 68 -2.90 -12.54 11.87
N GLN A 69 -2.71 -11.26 11.63
CA GLN A 69 -3.43 -10.18 12.31
C GLN A 69 -3.88 -9.15 11.27
N PHE A 70 -5.14 -8.68 11.38
CA PHE A 70 -5.67 -7.71 10.44
C PHE A 70 -6.76 -6.86 11.09
N ARG A 71 -7.06 -5.72 10.47
CA ARG A 71 -8.18 -4.85 10.85
C ARG A 71 -9.35 -5.05 9.91
N SER A 72 -10.56 -5.01 10.45
CA SER A 72 -11.79 -5.00 9.68
C SER A 72 -12.94 -4.45 10.53
N ARG A 73 -14.09 -4.19 9.89
CA ARG A 73 -15.31 -3.86 10.59
C ARG A 73 -15.78 -5.01 11.49
N PRO A 74 -16.61 -4.74 12.52
CA PRO A 74 -17.22 -5.79 13.34
C PRO A 74 -18.09 -6.75 12.51
N GLY A 75 -18.24 -7.99 13.00
CA GLY A 75 -19.19 -8.96 12.45
C GLY A 75 -18.59 -10.03 11.53
N LEU A 76 -17.28 -10.21 11.52
CA LEU A 76 -16.66 -11.38 10.88
C LEU A 76 -16.87 -12.64 11.74
N GLU A 77 -16.81 -13.81 11.11
CA GLU A 77 -16.85 -15.11 11.79
C GLU A 77 -15.53 -15.42 12.51
N ALA A 78 -15.09 -14.51 13.38
CA ALA A 78 -13.90 -14.64 14.21
C ALA A 78 -14.05 -13.75 15.44
N ASP A 79 -13.44 -14.14 16.56
CA ASP A 79 -13.41 -13.33 17.77
C ASP A 79 -12.34 -12.24 17.65
N PRO A 80 -12.71 -10.94 17.78
CA PRO A 80 -11.72 -9.87 17.75
C PRO A 80 -10.87 -9.88 19.03
N ILE A 81 -9.59 -9.63 18.90
CA ILE A 81 -8.67 -9.43 20.04
C ILE A 81 -8.69 -7.99 20.55
N PHE A 82 -9.18 -7.06 19.74
CA PHE A 82 -9.32 -5.66 20.11
C PHE A 82 -10.51 -5.03 19.36
N VAL A 83 -11.26 -4.18 20.04
CA VAL A 83 -12.43 -3.47 19.49
C VAL A 83 -12.27 -1.99 19.80
N ALA A 84 -12.33 -1.15 18.77
CA ALA A 84 -12.34 0.30 18.90
C ALA A 84 -13.38 0.88 17.93
N ASP A 85 -14.43 1.46 18.49
CA ASP A 85 -15.55 2.07 17.74
C ASP A 85 -16.12 1.17 16.63
N GLU A 86 -15.86 1.51 15.37
CA GLU A 86 -16.33 0.79 14.19
C GLU A 86 -15.28 -0.18 13.61
N GLU A 87 -14.14 -0.34 14.27
CA GLU A 87 -13.02 -1.15 13.78
C GLU A 87 -12.61 -2.20 14.81
N CYS A 88 -12.33 -3.40 14.32
CA CYS A 88 -11.86 -4.52 15.13
C CYS A 88 -10.52 -5.03 14.62
N VAL A 89 -9.66 -5.47 15.52
CA VAL A 89 -8.47 -6.24 15.19
C VAL A 89 -8.75 -7.71 15.41
N TYR A 90 -8.57 -8.50 14.39
CA TYR A 90 -8.73 -9.94 14.41
C TYR A 90 -7.37 -10.62 14.38
N ARG A 91 -7.31 -11.81 14.97
CA ARG A 91 -6.12 -12.67 14.95
C ARG A 91 -6.54 -14.08 14.56
N LEU A 92 -5.85 -14.60 13.56
CA LEU A 92 -5.99 -15.99 13.13
C LEU A 92 -4.72 -16.75 13.55
N GLU A 93 -4.92 -17.89 14.17
CA GLU A 93 -3.85 -18.84 14.47
C GLU A 93 -4.11 -20.05 13.60
N ASP A 94 -3.47 -20.11 12.47
CA ASP A 94 -3.61 -21.23 11.54
C ASP A 94 -2.35 -22.06 11.57
N ALA A 95 -2.47 -23.28 12.05
CA ALA A 95 -1.38 -24.25 12.05
C ALA A 95 -0.98 -24.67 10.62
N ASP A 96 -1.81 -24.35 9.64
CA ASP A 96 -1.69 -24.83 8.28
C ASP A 96 -1.84 -23.68 7.28
N ARG A 97 -1.07 -22.57 7.46
CA ARG A 97 -0.93 -21.60 6.36
C ARG A 97 -0.47 -22.40 5.15
N SER A 98 -1.40 -22.59 4.23
CA SER A 98 -1.09 -23.38 3.06
C SER A 98 0.04 -22.67 2.32
N ARG A 99 1.07 -23.43 1.92
CA ARG A 99 2.16 -22.95 1.05
C ARG A 99 1.66 -22.42 -0.30
N ASP A 100 0.35 -22.30 -0.43
CA ASP A 100 -0.38 -21.84 -1.61
C ASP A 100 -0.83 -20.38 -1.48
N CYS A 101 -0.49 -19.66 -0.39
CA CYS A 101 -0.79 -18.24 -0.26
C CYS A 101 0.04 -17.40 -1.24
N PRO A 102 -0.58 -16.51 -2.02
CA PRO A 102 0.16 -15.64 -2.95
C PRO A 102 1.21 -14.75 -2.26
N CYS A 103 1.00 -14.35 -1.00
CA CYS A 103 1.98 -13.58 -0.24
C CYS A 103 3.26 -14.39 -0.02
N GLU A 104 3.14 -15.66 0.37
CA GLU A 104 4.28 -16.54 0.56
C GLU A 104 5.05 -16.80 -0.75
N TRP A 105 4.34 -16.89 -1.87
CA TRP A 105 4.99 -17.02 -3.17
C TRP A 105 5.84 -15.81 -3.52
N ILE A 106 5.31 -14.59 -3.29
CA ILE A 106 6.04 -13.34 -3.52
C ILE A 106 7.28 -13.27 -2.61
N GLU A 107 7.12 -13.57 -1.32
CA GLU A 107 8.22 -13.55 -0.36
C GLU A 107 9.29 -14.62 -0.67
N SER A 108 8.88 -15.79 -1.18
CA SER A 108 9.81 -16.85 -1.60
C SER A 108 10.70 -16.45 -2.78
N LEU A 109 10.28 -15.48 -3.58
CA LEU A 109 11.09 -14.85 -4.63
C LEU A 109 12.06 -13.81 -4.08
N GLY A 110 11.99 -13.50 -2.77
CA GLY A 110 12.85 -12.51 -2.10
C GLY A 110 12.31 -11.10 -2.14
N TYR A 111 11.04 -10.89 -2.46
CA TYR A 111 10.41 -9.57 -2.50
C TYR A 111 9.57 -9.33 -1.24
N PRO A 112 10.00 -8.42 -0.34
CA PRO A 112 9.21 -8.09 0.84
C PRO A 112 7.94 -7.34 0.43
N ILE A 113 6.85 -7.68 1.12
CA ILE A 113 5.55 -7.05 0.93
C ILE A 113 5.47 -5.82 1.85
N ALA A 114 5.08 -4.69 1.30
CA ALA A 114 4.97 -3.43 2.04
C ALA A 114 3.60 -3.24 2.69
N ASP A 115 2.55 -3.74 2.04
CA ASP A 115 1.17 -3.65 2.55
C ASP A 115 0.30 -4.74 1.91
N VAL A 116 -0.66 -5.25 2.68
CA VAL A 116 -1.65 -6.23 2.23
C VAL A 116 -3.03 -5.81 2.70
N SER A 117 -3.98 -5.89 1.78
CA SER A 117 -5.41 -5.77 2.09
C SER A 117 -6.22 -6.84 1.35
N VAL A 118 -7.37 -7.19 1.92
CA VAL A 118 -8.29 -8.17 1.33
C VAL A 118 -9.67 -7.56 1.22
N ARG A 119 -10.27 -7.69 0.04
CA ARG A 119 -11.65 -7.30 -0.25
C ARG A 119 -12.48 -8.55 -0.49
N SER A 120 -13.71 -8.59 -0.01
CA SER A 120 -14.59 -9.74 -0.21
C SER A 120 -15.51 -9.63 -1.43
N GLN A 121 -15.73 -8.42 -1.96
CA GLN A 121 -16.61 -8.20 -3.11
C GLN A 121 -16.00 -7.17 -4.08
N PRO A 122 -15.41 -7.62 -5.21
CA PRO A 122 -15.06 -9.02 -5.52
C PRO A 122 -13.98 -9.56 -4.56
N SER A 123 -13.90 -10.88 -4.41
CA SER A 123 -12.85 -11.52 -3.61
C SER A 123 -11.49 -11.21 -4.22
N GLN A 124 -10.69 -10.42 -3.52
CA GLN A 124 -9.37 -9.96 -3.98
C GLN A 124 -8.40 -9.79 -2.83
N LEU A 125 -7.21 -10.30 -3.02
CA LEU A 125 -6.03 -9.95 -2.24
C LEU A 125 -5.28 -8.84 -2.99
N VAL A 126 -5.06 -7.73 -2.32
CA VAL A 126 -4.31 -6.60 -2.88
C VAL A 126 -2.97 -6.50 -2.16
N VAL A 127 -1.89 -6.62 -2.92
CA VAL A 127 -0.52 -6.58 -2.40
C VAL A 127 0.18 -5.34 -2.92
N THR A 128 0.81 -4.59 -2.03
CA THR A 128 1.66 -3.45 -2.37
C THR A 128 3.13 -3.83 -2.19
N LEU A 129 3.92 -3.59 -3.23
CA LEU A 129 5.35 -3.85 -3.27
C LEU A 129 6.12 -2.53 -3.45
N LEU A 130 7.24 -2.41 -2.76
CA LEU A 130 8.23 -1.36 -2.98
C LEU A 130 9.47 -1.99 -3.58
N LEU A 131 9.75 -1.70 -4.83
CA LEU A 131 10.80 -2.34 -5.61
C LEU A 131 11.84 -1.30 -6.07
N PRO A 132 13.10 -1.68 -6.20
CA PRO A 132 14.14 -0.75 -6.68
C PRO A 132 13.91 -0.34 -8.14
N SER A 133 13.17 -1.14 -8.91
CA SER A 133 12.90 -0.93 -10.34
C SER A 133 11.66 -1.73 -10.77
N PRO A 134 11.09 -1.51 -11.96
CA PRO A 134 9.88 -2.22 -12.40
C PRO A 134 10.12 -3.65 -12.92
N GLU A 135 11.36 -4.03 -13.24
CA GLU A 135 11.68 -5.32 -13.85
C GLU A 135 11.17 -6.53 -13.04
N PRO A 136 11.27 -6.56 -11.69
CA PRO A 136 10.77 -7.67 -10.89
C PRO A 136 9.28 -7.93 -11.01
N ILE A 137 8.48 -6.95 -11.42
CA ILE A 137 7.02 -7.10 -11.51
C ILE A 137 6.65 -8.22 -12.49
N ALA A 138 7.35 -8.32 -13.62
CA ALA A 138 7.08 -9.35 -14.61
C ALA A 138 7.35 -10.76 -14.05
N GLU A 139 8.45 -10.94 -13.33
CA GLU A 139 8.80 -12.20 -12.65
C GLU A 139 7.74 -12.59 -11.59
N ILE A 140 7.32 -11.63 -10.77
CA ILE A 140 6.30 -11.85 -9.74
C ILE A 140 4.96 -12.26 -10.38
N VAL A 141 4.53 -11.56 -11.43
CA VAL A 141 3.27 -11.86 -12.13
C VAL A 141 3.34 -13.24 -12.78
N GLU A 142 4.43 -13.57 -13.48
CA GLU A 142 4.63 -14.89 -14.09
C GLU A 142 4.61 -16.02 -13.04
N ALA A 143 5.26 -15.81 -11.89
CA ALA A 143 5.28 -16.78 -10.80
C ALA A 143 3.87 -17.00 -10.21
N LEU A 144 3.07 -15.97 -10.07
CA LEU A 144 1.69 -16.05 -9.60
C LEU A 144 0.78 -16.73 -10.64
N GLU A 145 0.86 -16.34 -11.91
CA GLU A 145 0.07 -16.93 -13.00
C GLU A 145 0.41 -18.40 -13.25
N SER A 146 1.69 -18.79 -13.09
CA SER A 146 2.11 -20.19 -13.19
C SER A 146 1.43 -21.09 -12.17
N ARG A 147 0.94 -20.53 -11.07
CA ARG A 147 0.16 -21.19 -10.02
C ARG A 147 -1.34 -20.96 -10.14
N GLN A 148 -1.79 -20.58 -11.34
CA GLN A 148 -3.19 -20.35 -11.70
C GLN A 148 -3.86 -19.16 -10.97
N ALA A 149 -3.08 -18.26 -10.37
CA ALA A 149 -3.62 -17.01 -9.82
C ALA A 149 -3.97 -16.04 -10.96
N THR A 150 -5.11 -15.38 -10.84
CA THR A 150 -5.49 -14.29 -11.75
C THR A 150 -5.00 -12.98 -11.17
N VAL A 151 -3.98 -12.38 -11.80
CA VAL A 151 -3.29 -11.18 -11.32
C VAL A 151 -3.58 -9.99 -12.21
N ARG A 152 -3.80 -8.83 -11.60
CA ARG A 152 -3.92 -7.54 -12.29
C ARG A 152 -3.02 -6.50 -11.62
N LEU A 153 -2.21 -5.83 -12.41
CA LEU A 153 -1.49 -4.64 -11.96
C LEU A 153 -2.49 -3.47 -11.86
N GLU A 154 -2.81 -3.04 -10.65
CA GLU A 154 -3.73 -1.91 -10.41
C GLU A 154 -3.03 -0.56 -10.51
N CYS A 155 -1.80 -0.48 -10.03
CA CYS A 155 -1.05 0.76 -9.97
C CYS A 155 0.45 0.50 -10.09
N LEU A 156 1.14 1.35 -10.81
CA LEU A 156 2.59 1.41 -10.85
C LEU A 156 3.01 2.89 -10.79
N VAL A 157 3.60 3.27 -9.67
CA VAL A 157 4.11 4.63 -9.46
C VAL A 157 5.62 4.57 -9.33
N ARG A 158 6.32 5.39 -10.07
CA ARG A 158 7.76 5.59 -9.88
C ARG A 158 7.99 6.61 -8.78
N SER A 159 8.94 6.35 -7.90
CA SER A 159 9.41 7.35 -6.97
C SER A 159 9.93 8.55 -7.74
N ILE A 160 9.38 9.73 -7.44
CA ILE A 160 9.92 10.99 -7.94
C ILE A 160 11.08 11.37 -7.01
N PRO A 161 12.20 11.92 -7.54
CA PRO A 161 13.30 12.40 -6.69
C PRO A 161 12.80 13.33 -5.59
N ALA A 162 13.47 13.32 -4.44
CA ALA A 162 13.03 14.00 -3.22
C ALA A 162 12.94 15.54 -3.32
N ASP A 163 13.32 16.12 -4.43
CA ASP A 163 13.23 17.56 -4.70
C ASP A 163 11.80 18.01 -5.08
N GLU A 164 10.91 17.07 -5.42
CA GLU A 164 9.50 17.33 -5.62
C GLU A 164 8.73 16.63 -4.50
N GLU A 165 8.09 17.41 -3.64
CA GLU A 165 7.23 16.95 -2.55
C GLU A 165 6.01 16.21 -3.14
N SER A 166 6.17 14.92 -3.49
CA SER A 166 5.08 14.12 -4.03
C SER A 166 4.47 13.25 -2.93
N ILE A 167 3.19 13.45 -2.71
CA ILE A 167 2.38 12.66 -1.79
C ILE A 167 1.67 11.58 -2.61
N VAL A 168 1.92 10.31 -2.30
CA VAL A 168 1.21 9.20 -2.92
C VAL A 168 -0.07 8.93 -2.13
N VAL A 169 -1.20 9.31 -2.70
CA VAL A 169 -2.51 9.06 -2.08
C VAL A 169 -3.04 7.71 -2.53
N ASP A 170 -3.42 6.86 -1.57
CA ASP A 170 -4.04 5.59 -1.86
C ASP A 170 -5.48 5.74 -2.36
N ALA A 171 -5.66 5.67 -3.68
CA ALA A 171 -6.99 5.67 -4.28
C ALA A 171 -7.83 4.40 -3.94
N GLY A 172 -7.23 3.37 -3.35
CA GLY A 172 -7.92 2.17 -2.87
C GLY A 172 -8.86 2.45 -1.69
N ARG A 173 -8.65 3.56 -0.99
CA ARG A 173 -9.55 4.05 0.08
C ARG A 173 -10.89 4.56 -0.45
N LEU A 174 -11.00 4.85 -1.75
CA LEU A 174 -12.24 5.30 -2.37
C LEU A 174 -13.14 4.11 -2.72
N THR A 175 -14.44 4.24 -2.48
CA THR A 175 -15.42 3.33 -3.08
C THR A 175 -15.46 3.52 -4.59
N ASP A 176 -15.94 2.52 -5.36
CA ASP A 176 -16.04 2.61 -6.82
C ASP A 176 -16.86 3.85 -7.24
N ARG A 177 -17.94 4.14 -6.54
CA ARG A 177 -18.77 5.32 -6.83
C ARG A 177 -18.08 6.64 -6.50
N GLN A 178 -17.28 6.71 -5.46
CA GLN A 178 -16.49 7.89 -5.13
C GLN A 178 -15.38 8.13 -6.14
N ARG A 179 -14.74 7.06 -6.59
CA ARG A 179 -13.74 7.10 -7.66
C ARG A 179 -14.36 7.61 -8.96
N GLU A 180 -15.47 7.02 -9.40
CA GLU A 180 -16.21 7.44 -10.60
C GLU A 180 -16.58 8.93 -10.56
N VAL A 181 -17.11 9.40 -9.42
CA VAL A 181 -17.47 10.81 -9.23
C VAL A 181 -16.25 11.73 -9.38
N LEU A 182 -15.11 11.37 -8.79
CA LEU A 182 -13.87 12.17 -8.92
C LEU A 182 -13.33 12.16 -10.35
N GLU A 183 -13.31 11.01 -11.01
CA GLU A 183 -12.82 10.88 -12.39
C GLU A 183 -13.65 11.68 -13.39
N VAL A 184 -14.98 11.60 -13.28
CA VAL A 184 -15.89 12.36 -14.14
C VAL A 184 -15.77 13.86 -13.86
N ALA A 185 -15.75 14.27 -12.60
CA ALA A 185 -15.57 15.68 -12.22
C ALA A 185 -14.24 16.24 -12.72
N HIS A 186 -13.16 15.47 -12.61
CA HIS A 186 -11.83 15.86 -13.12
C HIS A 186 -11.84 15.98 -14.64
N ARG A 187 -12.32 14.96 -15.34
CA ARG A 187 -12.40 14.91 -16.81
C ARG A 187 -13.21 16.08 -17.39
N MET A 188 -14.31 16.46 -16.72
CA MET A 188 -15.17 17.55 -17.13
C MET A 188 -14.65 18.94 -16.73
N GLY A 189 -13.47 19.03 -16.09
CA GLY A 189 -12.85 20.29 -15.69
C GLY A 189 -13.58 20.99 -14.53
N TYR A 190 -14.28 20.26 -13.68
CA TYR A 190 -14.93 20.80 -12.49
C TYR A 190 -13.94 21.45 -11.52
N PHE A 191 -12.73 20.90 -11.43
CA PHE A 191 -11.63 21.41 -10.59
C PHE A 191 -10.71 22.40 -11.30
N SER A 192 -10.94 22.67 -12.57
CA SER A 192 -10.13 23.62 -13.35
C SER A 192 -10.41 25.07 -12.94
N TYR A 193 -9.42 25.94 -13.18
CA TYR A 193 -9.62 27.38 -13.04
C TYR A 193 -9.25 28.08 -14.35
N PRO A 194 -10.18 28.80 -15.01
CA PRO A 194 -11.61 28.86 -14.72
C PRO A 194 -12.30 27.50 -14.90
N ARG A 195 -13.39 27.26 -14.13
CA ARG A 195 -14.16 26.01 -14.21
C ARG A 195 -14.73 25.80 -15.61
N GLN A 196 -14.64 24.58 -16.13
CA GLN A 196 -15.20 24.20 -17.42
C GLN A 196 -16.60 23.59 -17.30
N SER A 197 -16.95 23.04 -16.11
CA SER A 197 -18.29 22.56 -15.81
C SER A 197 -18.68 22.85 -14.36
N ASP A 198 -19.98 22.88 -14.09
CA ASP A 198 -20.52 23.06 -12.75
C ASP A 198 -21.05 21.73 -12.16
N ALA A 199 -21.45 21.75 -10.89
CA ALA A 199 -21.91 20.57 -10.17
C ALA A 199 -23.21 19.96 -10.74
N ALA A 200 -24.04 20.77 -11.41
CA ALA A 200 -25.28 20.28 -12.01
C ALA A 200 -24.97 19.50 -13.28
N THR A 201 -24.07 20.00 -14.12
CA THR A 201 -23.63 19.37 -15.36
C THR A 201 -22.91 18.04 -15.08
N VAL A 202 -22.04 17.98 -14.05
CA VAL A 202 -21.35 16.74 -13.66
C VAL A 202 -22.34 15.72 -13.09
N ALA A 203 -23.30 16.16 -12.28
CA ALA A 203 -24.33 15.27 -11.74
C ALA A 203 -25.22 14.68 -12.84
N GLU A 204 -25.56 15.45 -13.85
CA GLU A 204 -26.32 15.00 -15.03
C GLU A 204 -25.55 13.92 -15.80
N GLU A 205 -24.27 14.13 -16.08
CA GLU A 205 -23.37 13.14 -16.73
C GLU A 205 -23.29 11.82 -15.94
N LEU A 206 -23.31 11.90 -14.60
CA LEU A 206 -23.30 10.76 -13.71
C LEU A 206 -24.66 10.08 -13.52
N GLY A 207 -25.74 10.68 -14.05
CA GLY A 207 -27.11 10.19 -13.86
C GLY A 207 -27.62 10.29 -12.41
N ILE A 208 -27.15 11.27 -11.64
CA ILE A 208 -27.52 11.49 -10.23
C ILE A 208 -27.99 12.92 -10.00
N VAL A 209 -28.62 13.16 -8.85
CA VAL A 209 -28.98 14.52 -8.45
C VAL A 209 -27.78 15.26 -7.85
N ARG A 210 -27.78 16.59 -7.98
CA ARG A 210 -26.69 17.46 -7.51
C ARG A 210 -26.30 17.27 -6.04
N SER A 211 -27.26 16.99 -5.16
CA SER A 211 -27.00 16.72 -3.74
C SER A 211 -26.19 15.46 -3.54
N THR A 212 -26.54 14.37 -4.23
CA THR A 212 -25.82 13.09 -4.20
C THR A 212 -24.40 13.22 -4.77
N PHE A 213 -24.25 14.00 -5.85
CA PHE A 213 -22.91 14.33 -6.36
C PHE A 213 -22.06 15.02 -5.29
N ALA A 214 -22.61 16.05 -4.63
CA ALA A 214 -21.89 16.80 -3.58
C ALA A 214 -21.50 15.91 -2.38
N GLU A 215 -22.39 15.00 -1.97
CA GLU A 215 -22.12 14.05 -0.88
C GLU A 215 -20.98 13.07 -1.23
N HIS A 216 -21.06 12.45 -2.40
CA HIS A 216 -19.99 11.54 -2.85
C HIS A 216 -18.66 12.26 -3.04
N LEU A 217 -18.69 13.47 -3.62
CA LEU A 217 -17.50 14.28 -3.81
C LEU A 217 -16.85 14.65 -2.48
N ALA A 218 -17.64 15.14 -1.52
CA ALA A 218 -17.15 15.51 -0.19
C ALA A 218 -16.56 14.29 0.57
N ALA A 219 -17.23 13.15 0.48
CA ALA A 219 -16.74 11.91 1.09
C ALA A 219 -15.44 11.43 0.44
N ALA A 220 -15.33 11.53 -0.89
CA ALA A 220 -14.11 11.17 -1.62
C ALA A 220 -12.95 12.10 -1.26
N GLN A 221 -13.18 13.41 -1.25
CA GLN A 221 -12.18 14.41 -0.86
C GLN A 221 -11.69 14.21 0.57
N ARG A 222 -12.59 13.94 1.52
CA ARG A 222 -12.21 13.65 2.90
C ARG A 222 -11.26 12.46 2.97
N ARG A 223 -11.59 11.33 2.34
CA ARG A 223 -10.74 10.13 2.34
C ARG A 223 -9.37 10.34 1.71
N LEU A 224 -9.30 11.16 0.63
CA LEU A 224 -8.02 11.52 0.03
C LEU A 224 -7.19 12.39 0.98
N LEU A 225 -7.82 13.36 1.65
CA LEU A 225 -7.14 14.24 2.61
C LEU A 225 -6.70 13.48 3.87
N GLU A 226 -7.49 12.54 4.37
CA GLU A 226 -7.09 11.63 5.44
C GLU A 226 -5.82 10.87 5.04
N GLY A 227 -5.75 10.31 3.82
CA GLY A 227 -4.54 9.66 3.31
C GLY A 227 -3.32 10.59 3.21
N VAL A 228 -3.53 11.88 2.95
CA VAL A 228 -2.44 12.88 2.88
C VAL A 228 -1.92 13.27 4.26
N PHE A 229 -2.78 13.34 5.28
CA PHE A 229 -2.44 13.89 6.60
C PHE A 229 -2.23 12.83 7.68
N GLU A 230 -2.71 11.61 7.50
CA GLU A 230 -2.49 10.50 8.43
C GLU A 230 -1.12 9.82 8.26
N GLU A 231 -0.46 10.01 7.13
CA GLU A 231 0.90 9.49 6.88
C GLU A 231 2.03 10.39 7.45
N ARG A 232 1.72 11.26 8.43
CA ARG A 232 2.74 12.08 9.11
C ARG A 232 2.99 11.65 10.54
#